data_d9c5df14f18e565b9f1ae4664fb92c87
#
_entry.id   d9c5df14f18e565b9f1ae4664fb92c87
#
_cell.length_a   1.000
_cell.length_b   1.000
_cell.length_c   1.000
_cell.angle_alpha   90.00
_cell.angle_beta   90.00
_cell.angle_gamma   90.00
#
_symmetry.space_group_name_H-M   'P 1'
#
loop_
_entity.id
_entity.type
_entity.pdbx_description
1 polymer ?
#
loop_
_entity_poly.entity_id
_entity_poly.type
_entity_poly.pdbx_seq_one_letter_code
_entity_poly.pdbx_strand_id
1 'polypeptide(L)' 'MKADQKLDCFGLLCPMPIAQTAQKIKEMKIGEVLEVISTDAGIGEDMPAWCRQTGQEYLGLEEEGETIKVFINL' A
#
# COMPACT_ATOMS: atom_id res chain seq x y z
N MET A 1 6.73 8.75 6.82
CA MET A 1 6.06 7.95 7.86
C MET A 1 6.84 6.71 8.17
N LYS A 2 6.66 6.19 9.37
CA LYS A 2 7.35 5.00 9.81
C LYS A 2 6.45 3.77 9.64
N ALA A 3 6.97 2.71 9.04
CA ALA A 3 6.20 1.50 8.78
C ALA A 3 6.78 0.31 9.55
N ASP A 4 5.88 -0.58 9.99
CA ASP A 4 6.28 -1.82 10.66
C ASP A 4 6.70 -2.89 9.66
N GLN A 5 6.08 -2.89 8.49
CA GLN A 5 6.35 -3.83 7.40
C GLN A 5 6.42 -3.06 6.08
N LYS A 6 7.17 -3.62 5.13
CA LYS A 6 7.29 -3.05 3.79
C LYS A 6 6.95 -4.12 2.76
N LEU A 7 6.23 -3.72 1.72
CA LEU A 7 5.89 -4.59 0.60
C LEU A 7 6.42 -3.95 -0.68
N ASP A 8 7.36 -4.63 -1.33
CA ASP A 8 7.97 -4.12 -2.54
C ASP A 8 7.18 -4.58 -3.76
N CYS A 9 6.46 -3.64 -4.37
CA CYS A 9 5.72 -3.86 -5.62
C CYS A 9 6.34 -3.05 -6.76
N PHE A 10 7.63 -2.78 -6.68
CA PHE A 10 8.35 -2.01 -7.70
C PHE A 10 8.24 -2.71 -9.06
N GLY A 11 7.82 -1.96 -10.07
CA GLY A 11 7.67 -2.48 -11.42
C GLY A 11 6.39 -3.25 -11.70
N LEU A 12 5.56 -3.48 -10.67
CA LEU A 12 4.27 -4.15 -10.87
C LEU A 12 3.20 -3.16 -11.31
N LEU A 13 2.33 -3.59 -12.21
CA LEU A 13 1.23 -2.77 -12.70
C LEU A 13 -0.07 -3.16 -12.00
N CYS A 14 -1.03 -2.21 -11.96
CA CYS A 14 -2.36 -2.44 -11.44
C CYS A 14 -3.00 -3.65 -12.16
N PRO A 15 -3.67 -4.58 -11.45
CA PRO A 15 -4.03 -4.52 -10.02
C PRO A 15 -3.05 -5.24 -9.08
N MET A 16 -1.85 -5.57 -9.54
CA MET A 16 -0.91 -6.39 -8.76
C MET A 16 -0.53 -5.80 -7.39
N PRO A 17 -0.23 -4.48 -7.27
CA PRO A 17 0.06 -3.93 -5.94
C PRO A 17 -1.08 -4.13 -4.94
N ILE A 18 -2.33 -4.00 -5.39
CA ILE A 18 -3.50 -4.21 -4.53
C ILE A 18 -3.61 -5.69 -4.14
N ALA A 19 -3.43 -6.59 -5.12
CA ALA A 19 -3.50 -8.04 -4.85
C ALA A 19 -2.40 -8.47 -3.88
N GLN A 20 -1.18 -7.97 -4.04
CA GLN A 20 -0.06 -8.27 -3.15
C GLN A 20 -0.33 -7.73 -1.74
N THR A 21 -0.90 -6.53 -1.65
CA THR A 21 -1.27 -5.93 -0.36
C THR A 21 -2.31 -6.79 0.35
N ALA A 22 -3.33 -7.25 -0.37
CA ALA A 22 -4.37 -8.10 0.20
C ALA A 22 -3.79 -9.39 0.79
N GLN A 23 -2.77 -9.97 0.14
CA GLN A 23 -2.08 -11.15 0.66
C GLN A 23 -1.22 -10.80 1.87
N LYS A 24 -0.52 -9.69 1.81
CA LYS A 24 0.42 -9.28 2.87
C LYS A 24 -0.28 -9.01 4.19
N ILE A 25 -1.43 -8.34 4.16
CA ILE A 25 -2.13 -7.98 5.40
C ILE A 25 -2.65 -9.20 6.17
N LYS A 26 -2.79 -10.35 5.51
CA LYS A 26 -3.18 -11.60 6.18
C LYS A 26 -2.10 -12.08 7.15
N GLU A 27 -0.86 -11.66 6.95
CA GLU A 27 0.28 -12.02 7.79
C GLU A 27 0.57 -10.97 8.86
N MET A 28 -0.14 -9.85 8.82
CA MET A 28 0.10 -8.71 9.70
C MET A 28 -0.95 -8.62 10.79
N LYS A 29 -0.61 -7.86 11.84
CA LYS A 29 -1.49 -7.67 13.00
C LYS A 29 -2.21 -6.33 12.89
N ILE A 30 -3.40 -6.26 13.49
CA ILE A 30 -4.16 -5.01 13.58
C ILE A 30 -3.32 -3.98 14.33
N GLY A 31 -3.26 -2.78 13.77
CA GLY A 31 -2.47 -1.68 14.32
C GLY A 31 -1.10 -1.52 13.69
N GLU A 32 -0.64 -2.49 12.90
CA GLU A 32 0.62 -2.35 12.19
C GLU A 32 0.45 -1.47 10.95
N VAL A 33 1.53 -0.78 10.58
CA VAL A 33 1.57 0.10 9.41
C VAL A 33 2.34 -0.61 8.30
N LEU A 34 1.73 -0.69 7.12
CA LEU A 34 2.35 -1.28 5.93
C LEU A 34 2.73 -0.18 4.95
N GLU A 35 3.97 -0.20 4.48
CA GLU A 35 4.44 0.65 3.40
C GLU A 35 4.45 -0.18 2.12
N VAL A 36 3.66 0.24 1.13
CA VAL A 36 3.63 -0.41 -0.19
C VAL A 36 4.42 0.45 -1.17
N ILE A 37 5.46 -0.12 -1.75
CA ILE A 37 6.35 0.57 -2.69
C ILE A 37 5.93 0.21 -4.11
N SER A 38 5.64 1.21 -4.94
CA SER A 38 5.13 0.99 -6.30
C SER A 38 5.70 2.02 -7.27
N THR A 39 5.65 1.70 -8.55
CA THR A 39 5.96 2.64 -9.63
C THR A 39 4.73 2.97 -10.45
N ASP A 40 3.57 2.40 -10.12
CA ASP A 40 2.32 2.64 -10.82
C ASP A 40 1.60 3.85 -10.22
N ALA A 41 1.48 4.94 -11.00
CA ALA A 41 0.84 6.16 -10.54
C ALA A 41 -0.63 5.95 -10.13
N GLY A 42 -1.30 4.94 -10.71
CA GLY A 42 -2.69 4.62 -10.37
C GLY A 42 -2.91 4.18 -8.94
N ILE A 43 -1.83 3.76 -8.23
CA ILE A 43 -1.96 3.31 -6.85
C ILE A 43 -2.46 4.42 -5.92
N GLY A 44 -2.19 5.68 -6.27
CA GLY A 44 -2.66 6.83 -5.48
C GLY A 44 -4.17 6.98 -5.47
N GLU A 45 -4.86 6.39 -6.45
CA GLU A 45 -6.33 6.39 -6.50
C GLU A 45 -6.89 5.05 -6.06
N ASP A 46 -6.25 3.95 -6.47
CA ASP A 46 -6.74 2.60 -6.22
C ASP A 46 -6.62 2.20 -4.76
N MET A 47 -5.52 2.55 -4.11
CA MET A 47 -5.29 2.13 -2.73
C MET A 47 -6.26 2.77 -1.74
N PRO A 48 -6.55 4.09 -1.81
CA PRO A 48 -7.55 4.67 -0.91
C PRO A 48 -8.93 4.04 -1.09
N ALA A 49 -9.32 3.74 -2.34
CA ALA A 49 -10.61 3.12 -2.62
C ALA A 49 -10.67 1.71 -2.02
N TRP A 50 -9.60 0.93 -2.19
CA TRP A 50 -9.50 -0.41 -1.64
C TRP A 50 -9.54 -0.40 -0.10
N CYS A 51 -8.86 0.57 0.52
CA CYS A 51 -8.86 0.72 1.97
C CYS A 51 -10.26 1.01 2.51
N ARG A 52 -11.02 1.87 1.82
CA ARG A 52 -12.40 2.15 2.20
C ARG A 52 -13.28 0.92 2.11
N GLN A 53 -13.09 0.10 1.07
CA GLN A 53 -13.89 -1.10 0.86
C GLN A 53 -13.56 -2.21 1.85
N THR A 54 -12.33 -2.30 2.31
CA THR A 54 -11.86 -3.41 3.13
C THR A 54 -11.68 -3.05 4.60
N GLY A 55 -11.81 -1.78 4.95
CA GLY A 55 -11.78 -1.35 6.36
C GLY A 55 -10.41 -0.99 6.90
N GLN A 56 -9.37 -0.93 6.06
CA GLN A 56 -8.07 -0.43 6.51
C GLN A 56 -8.05 1.09 6.47
N GLU A 57 -7.15 1.69 7.25
CA GLU A 57 -6.98 3.14 7.27
C GLU A 57 -5.87 3.54 6.30
N TYR A 58 -6.20 4.39 5.33
CA TYR A 58 -5.23 4.94 4.40
C TYR A 58 -4.55 6.15 5.06
N LEU A 59 -3.23 6.04 5.31
CA LEU A 59 -2.50 7.09 6.02
C LEU A 59 -1.96 8.16 5.09
N GLY A 60 -1.63 7.80 3.87
CA GLY A 60 -1.12 8.78 2.93
C GLY A 60 -0.15 8.18 1.93
N LEU A 61 0.50 9.06 1.17
CA LEU A 61 1.36 8.68 0.07
C LEU A 61 2.56 9.63 0.05
N GLU A 62 3.73 9.07 -0.26
CA GLU A 62 4.96 9.84 -0.47
C GLU A 62 5.52 9.49 -1.83
N GLU A 63 6.04 10.48 -2.55
CA GLU A 63 6.64 10.28 -3.86
C GLU A 63 8.12 10.64 -3.83
N GLU A 64 8.95 9.77 -4.42
CA GLU A 64 10.38 10.02 -4.61
C GLU A 64 10.75 9.62 -6.05
N GLY A 65 10.83 10.61 -6.94
CA GLY A 65 11.06 10.34 -8.36
C GLY A 65 9.91 9.51 -8.92
N GLU A 66 10.21 8.34 -9.45
CA GLU A 66 9.20 7.42 -9.98
C GLU A 66 8.63 6.49 -8.92
N THR A 67 9.21 6.48 -7.74
CA THR A 67 8.79 5.59 -6.67
C THR A 67 7.67 6.23 -5.85
N ILE A 68 6.61 5.48 -5.64
CA ILE A 68 5.46 5.90 -4.85
C ILE A 68 5.35 4.97 -3.64
N LYS A 69 5.30 5.54 -2.45
CA LYS A 69 5.16 4.80 -1.21
C LYS A 69 3.80 5.11 -0.60
N VAL A 70 3.00 4.08 -0.39
CA VAL A 70 1.65 4.22 0.17
C VAL A 70 1.65 3.59 1.56
N PHE A 71 1.07 4.28 2.53
CA PHE A 71 1.06 3.85 3.93
C PHE A 71 -0.36 3.51 4.36
N ILE A 72 -0.51 2.33 4.95
CA ILE A 72 -1.79 1.77 5.38
C ILE A 72 -1.67 1.31 6.82
N ASN A 73 -2.64 1.67 7.65
CA ASN A 73 -2.74 1.19 9.03
C ASN A 73 -3.84 0.12 9.11
N LEU A 74 -3.46 -1.06 9.54
CA LEU A 74 -4.39 -2.18 9.65
C LEU A 74 -5.31 -2.07 10.88
#